data_3383eba67d9560fce6484b0aa48c68e7
#
_entry.id   3383eba67d9560fce6484b0aa48c68e7
#
_cell.length_a   1.000
_cell.length_b   1.000
_cell.length_c   1.000
_cell.angle_alpha   90.00
_cell.angle_beta   90.00
_cell.angle_gamma   90.00
#
_symmetry.space_group_name_H-M   'P 1'
#
loop_
_entity.id
_entity.type
_entity.pdbx_description
1 polymer ?
#
loop_
_entity_poly.entity_id
_entity_poly.type
_entity_poly.pdbx_seq_one_letter_code
_entity_poly.pdbx_strand_id
1 'polypeptide(L)'
;MTRGFKALLTTVLLAVMVWAGPVTGVGTAVAAQPVKILALGTSLTQGYGLPPGTEFTVQLQVALKRAGIDAVVTNAGVSGDTTAGGLARLDWSLADHPDAVILELGSNDMLRGIAPSETEKNLRAILDKLKADHVKVLLTGMHAQRNLGAEYVKQFDAIYPRLAKDYPVIFYPFILDGVALNPKLNQADGMHPNPAGVKVIVARILPYVKKLVRG
;
A
#
# COMPACT_ATOMS: atom_id res chain seq x y z
N MET A 1 63.48 -62.73 -60.10
CA MET A 1 62.40 -61.99 -60.74
C MET A 1 61.25 -61.89 -59.80
N THR A 2 61.12 -60.82 -59.03
CA THR A 2 59.88 -60.55 -58.27
C THR A 2 59.82 -59.04 -58.01
N ARG A 3 58.87 -58.41 -58.66
CA ARG A 3 58.58 -56.98 -58.60
C ARG A 3 57.88 -56.63 -57.26
N GLY A 4 58.43 -55.76 -56.49
CA GLY A 4 57.81 -55.21 -55.28
C GLY A 4 56.80 -54.11 -55.62
N PHE A 5 55.60 -54.26 -55.05
CA PHE A 5 54.51 -53.27 -55.12
C PHE A 5 54.63 -52.35 -53.89
N LYS A 6 54.89 -51.07 -54.12
CA LYS A 6 54.87 -50.05 -53.03
C LYS A 6 53.43 -49.47 -52.94
N ALA A 7 52.76 -49.76 -51.87
CA ALA A 7 51.47 -49.14 -51.59
C ALA A 7 51.69 -47.77 -50.92
N LEU A 8 51.12 -46.73 -51.49
CA LEU A 8 51.11 -45.37 -51.04
C LEU A 8 49.88 -45.16 -50.18
N LEU A 9 50.07 -45.03 -48.87
CA LEU A 9 48.97 -44.63 -47.95
C LEU A 9 48.82 -43.10 -47.94
N THR A 10 47.71 -42.64 -48.46
CA THR A 10 47.33 -41.21 -48.42
C THR A 10 46.46 -41.01 -47.17
N THR A 11 46.99 -40.33 -46.17
CA THR A 11 46.26 -39.98 -44.97
C THR A 11 45.43 -38.70 -45.22
N VAL A 12 44.10 -38.83 -45.25
CA VAL A 12 43.17 -37.70 -45.31
C VAL A 12 42.93 -37.20 -43.90
N LEU A 13 43.45 -36.01 -43.59
CA LEU A 13 43.12 -35.29 -42.33
C LEU A 13 41.77 -34.58 -42.53
N LEU A 14 40.72 -35.08 -41.85
CA LEU A 14 39.46 -34.34 -41.73
C LEU A 14 39.59 -33.27 -40.63
N ALA A 15 39.70 -32.00 -41.03
CA ALA A 15 39.63 -30.89 -40.11
C ALA A 15 38.17 -30.61 -39.72
N VAL A 16 37.76 -30.98 -38.50
CA VAL A 16 36.47 -30.63 -37.93
C VAL A 16 36.52 -29.19 -37.43
N MET A 17 35.97 -28.25 -38.21
CA MET A 17 35.75 -26.86 -37.73
C MET A 17 34.59 -26.86 -36.74
N VAL A 18 34.89 -26.74 -35.45
CA VAL A 18 33.90 -26.46 -34.41
C VAL A 18 33.53 -24.99 -34.47
N TRP A 19 32.39 -24.67 -35.00
CA TRP A 19 31.83 -23.35 -35.05
C TRP A 19 31.23 -23.01 -33.68
N ALA A 20 31.98 -22.32 -32.80
CA ALA A 20 31.50 -21.79 -31.54
C ALA A 20 30.71 -20.50 -31.83
N GLY A 21 29.39 -20.65 -32.09
CA GLY A 21 28.49 -19.52 -32.19
C GLY A 21 28.35 -18.82 -30.81
N PRO A 22 28.11 -17.49 -30.76
CA PRO A 22 27.92 -16.80 -29.49
C PRO A 22 26.66 -17.34 -28.79
N VAL A 23 26.84 -17.94 -27.62
CA VAL A 23 25.72 -18.29 -26.72
C VAL A 23 25.20 -16.95 -26.16
N THR A 24 24.20 -16.37 -26.83
CA THR A 24 23.42 -15.26 -26.27
C THR A 24 22.70 -15.79 -25.04
N GLY A 25 23.25 -15.50 -23.86
CA GLY A 25 22.59 -15.79 -22.58
C GLY A 25 21.26 -15.05 -22.55
N VAL A 26 20.16 -15.77 -22.67
CA VAL A 26 18.82 -15.28 -22.39
C VAL A 26 18.78 -15.05 -20.87
N GLY A 27 19.09 -13.83 -20.46
CA GLY A 27 18.90 -13.41 -19.09
C GLY A 27 17.41 -13.56 -18.76
N THR A 28 17.07 -14.52 -17.91
CA THR A 28 15.73 -14.62 -17.33
C THR A 28 15.50 -13.35 -16.52
N ALA A 29 14.71 -12.43 -17.04
CA ALA A 29 14.21 -11.29 -16.26
C ALA A 29 13.43 -11.89 -15.09
N VAL A 30 14.01 -11.85 -13.89
CA VAL A 30 13.27 -12.16 -12.65
C VAL A 30 12.17 -11.12 -12.58
N ALA A 31 10.92 -11.54 -12.72
CA ALA A 31 9.78 -10.65 -12.53
C ALA A 31 9.89 -10.04 -11.13
N ALA A 32 9.88 -8.70 -11.08
CA ALA A 32 9.90 -7.99 -9.80
C ALA A 32 8.70 -8.45 -8.99
N GLN A 33 8.93 -8.72 -7.68
CA GLN A 33 7.82 -9.10 -6.80
C GLN A 33 6.84 -7.92 -6.67
N PRO A 34 5.53 -8.19 -6.59
CA PRO A 34 4.53 -7.14 -6.40
C PRO A 34 4.77 -6.39 -5.08
N VAL A 35 4.59 -5.06 -5.10
CA VAL A 35 4.71 -4.23 -3.90
C VAL A 35 3.59 -4.58 -2.93
N LYS A 36 3.94 -4.95 -1.70
CA LYS A 36 2.98 -5.28 -0.64
C LYS A 36 2.54 -4.01 0.09
N ILE A 37 1.28 -3.67 -0.01
CA ILE A 37 0.66 -2.52 0.66
C ILE A 37 -0.30 -3.04 1.72
N LEU A 38 -0.07 -2.68 2.99
CA LEU A 38 -1.01 -2.94 4.08
C LEU A 38 -1.90 -1.70 4.29
N ALA A 39 -3.20 -1.84 4.19
CA ALA A 39 -4.14 -0.80 4.61
C ALA A 39 -4.53 -1.06 6.08
N LEU A 40 -3.87 -0.35 7.00
CA LEU A 40 -4.13 -0.40 8.44
C LEU A 40 -5.14 0.68 8.80
N GLY A 41 -6.36 0.28 9.16
CA GLY A 41 -7.41 1.27 9.35
C GLY A 41 -8.62 0.76 10.11
N THR A 42 -9.72 1.50 9.93
CA THR A 42 -10.98 1.32 10.65
C THR A 42 -12.05 0.68 9.76
N SER A 43 -13.33 1.01 10.01
CA SER A 43 -14.48 0.61 9.18
C SER A 43 -14.37 1.11 7.74
N LEU A 44 -13.74 2.26 7.51
CA LEU A 44 -13.51 2.80 6.16
C LEU A 44 -12.60 1.88 5.34
N THR A 45 -11.56 1.37 5.96
CA THR A 45 -10.62 0.41 5.36
C THR A 45 -11.21 -0.98 5.25
N GLN A 46 -11.89 -1.47 6.32
CA GLN A 46 -12.54 -2.77 6.35
C GLN A 46 -13.61 -2.92 5.26
N GLY A 47 -14.35 -1.84 4.97
CA GLY A 47 -15.48 -1.88 4.04
C GLY A 47 -16.82 -2.16 4.75
N TYR A 48 -17.02 -1.58 5.95
CA TYR A 48 -18.25 -1.74 6.73
C TYR A 48 -19.50 -1.42 5.89
N GLY A 49 -20.47 -2.36 5.90
CA GLY A 49 -21.76 -2.21 5.20
C GLY A 49 -21.69 -2.23 3.67
N LEU A 50 -20.52 -2.47 3.09
CA LEU A 50 -20.33 -2.54 1.63
C LEU A 50 -20.60 -3.95 1.09
N PRO A 51 -21.18 -4.06 -0.11
CA PRO A 51 -21.22 -5.32 -0.83
C PRO A 51 -19.80 -5.85 -1.09
N PRO A 52 -19.58 -7.18 -1.02
CA PRO A 52 -18.29 -7.79 -1.34
C PRO A 52 -17.72 -7.33 -2.69
N GLY A 53 -16.43 -7.02 -2.72
CA GLY A 53 -15.73 -6.56 -3.91
C GLY A 53 -15.81 -5.03 -4.15
N THR A 54 -16.48 -4.28 -3.27
CA THR A 54 -16.60 -2.82 -3.38
C THR A 54 -15.86 -2.05 -2.29
N GLU A 55 -15.12 -2.77 -1.44
CA GLU A 55 -14.31 -2.22 -0.35
C GLU A 55 -13.15 -1.38 -0.89
N PHE A 56 -12.63 -0.49 -0.04
CA PHE A 56 -11.54 0.41 -0.37
C PHE A 56 -10.31 -0.32 -0.94
N THR A 57 -9.87 -1.38 -0.27
CA THR A 57 -8.67 -2.14 -0.68
C THR A 57 -8.85 -2.83 -2.02
N VAL A 58 -10.02 -3.39 -2.29
CA VAL A 58 -10.33 -4.05 -3.57
C VAL A 58 -10.38 -3.04 -4.71
N GLN A 59 -11.08 -1.92 -4.53
CA GLN A 59 -11.14 -0.87 -5.54
C GLN A 59 -9.76 -0.24 -5.79
N LEU A 60 -8.94 -0.04 -4.74
CA LEU A 60 -7.59 0.46 -4.86
C LEU A 60 -6.69 -0.54 -5.62
N GLN A 61 -6.78 -1.83 -5.32
CA GLN A 61 -6.07 -2.90 -6.05
C GLN A 61 -6.37 -2.84 -7.56
N VAL A 62 -7.64 -2.72 -7.91
CA VAL A 62 -8.07 -2.59 -9.32
C VAL A 62 -7.51 -1.31 -9.97
N ALA A 63 -7.51 -0.19 -9.23
CA ALA A 63 -7.01 1.09 -9.73
C ALA A 63 -5.48 1.06 -9.95
N LEU A 64 -4.72 0.43 -9.05
CA LEU A 64 -3.27 0.24 -9.19
C LEU A 64 -2.95 -0.63 -10.41
N LYS A 65 -3.64 -1.76 -10.57
CA LYS A 65 -3.47 -2.64 -11.73
C LYS A 65 -3.75 -1.90 -13.05
N ARG A 66 -4.83 -1.10 -13.13
CA ARG A 66 -5.14 -0.26 -14.30
C ARG A 66 -4.07 0.79 -14.57
N ALA A 67 -3.37 1.24 -13.54
CA ALA A 67 -2.26 2.18 -13.66
C ALA A 67 -0.92 1.52 -13.99
N GLY A 68 -0.89 0.21 -14.28
CA GLY A 68 0.31 -0.57 -14.59
C GLY A 68 1.23 -0.77 -13.38
N ILE A 69 0.69 -0.72 -12.16
CA ILE A 69 1.45 -0.92 -10.92
C ILE A 69 1.13 -2.31 -10.40
N ASP A 70 2.15 -3.15 -10.33
CA ASP A 70 2.07 -4.48 -9.73
C ASP A 70 2.20 -4.35 -8.22
N ALA A 71 1.07 -4.43 -7.51
CA ALA A 71 0.99 -4.31 -6.07
C ALA A 71 -0.12 -5.22 -5.52
N VAL A 72 0.04 -5.66 -4.28
CA VAL A 72 -0.98 -6.38 -3.51
C VAL A 72 -1.42 -5.49 -2.35
N VAL A 73 -2.72 -5.24 -2.23
CA VAL A 73 -3.30 -4.42 -1.16
C VAL A 73 -4.00 -5.32 -0.16
N THR A 74 -3.39 -5.48 1.02
CA THR A 74 -3.94 -6.27 2.12
C THR A 74 -4.84 -5.41 2.99
N ASN A 75 -6.04 -5.92 3.32
CA ASN A 75 -6.98 -5.25 4.19
C ASN A 75 -6.70 -5.60 5.67
N ALA A 76 -6.27 -4.63 6.44
CA ALA A 76 -6.12 -4.68 7.89
C ALA A 76 -7.02 -3.64 8.58
N GLY A 77 -8.22 -3.45 8.06
CA GLY A 77 -9.27 -2.62 8.66
C GLY A 77 -10.03 -3.38 9.74
N VAL A 78 -10.31 -2.73 10.86
CA VAL A 78 -11.15 -3.24 11.94
C VAL A 78 -12.19 -2.19 12.33
N SER A 79 -13.47 -2.48 12.11
CA SER A 79 -14.55 -1.54 12.43
C SER A 79 -14.56 -1.20 13.92
N GLY A 80 -14.69 0.10 14.21
CA GLY A 80 -14.69 0.60 15.58
C GLY A 80 -13.31 0.73 16.21
N ASP A 81 -12.24 0.38 15.52
CA ASP A 81 -10.89 0.45 16.06
C ASP A 81 -10.44 1.89 16.32
N THR A 82 -9.79 2.10 17.46
CA THR A 82 -9.15 3.37 17.82
C THR A 82 -7.66 3.33 17.49
N THR A 83 -6.98 4.46 17.65
CA THR A 83 -5.51 4.48 17.52
C THR A 83 -4.82 3.54 18.50
N ALA A 84 -5.35 3.39 19.72
CA ALA A 84 -4.86 2.43 20.71
C ALA A 84 -5.06 0.97 20.23
N GLY A 85 -6.22 0.64 19.67
CA GLY A 85 -6.47 -0.68 19.10
C GLY A 85 -5.56 -0.98 17.91
N GLY A 86 -5.41 -0.03 17.00
CA GLY A 86 -4.48 -0.15 15.86
C GLY A 86 -3.03 -0.36 16.31
N LEU A 87 -2.58 0.36 17.36
CA LEU A 87 -1.26 0.18 17.96
C LEU A 87 -1.10 -1.21 18.57
N ALA A 88 -2.10 -1.69 19.32
CA ALA A 88 -2.03 -2.99 20.00
C ALA A 88 -1.90 -4.17 19.02
N ARG A 89 -2.45 -4.06 17.81
CA ARG A 89 -2.36 -5.12 16.78
C ARG A 89 -1.31 -4.87 15.70
N LEU A 90 -0.47 -3.83 15.85
CA LEU A 90 0.47 -3.42 14.81
C LEU A 90 1.45 -4.52 14.43
N ASP A 91 2.09 -5.15 15.41
CA ASP A 91 3.07 -6.23 15.18
C ASP A 91 2.46 -7.40 14.40
N TRP A 92 1.26 -7.82 14.80
CA TRP A 92 0.54 -8.87 14.08
C TRP A 92 0.18 -8.44 12.64
N SER A 93 -0.23 -7.18 12.46
CA SER A 93 -0.58 -6.66 11.15
C SER A 93 0.63 -6.56 10.20
N LEU A 94 1.84 -6.40 10.75
CA LEU A 94 3.09 -6.30 9.99
C LEU A 94 3.77 -7.66 9.74
N ALA A 95 3.18 -8.78 10.19
CA ALA A 95 3.81 -10.12 10.11
C ALA A 95 4.21 -10.55 8.68
N ASP A 96 3.47 -10.10 7.67
CA ASP A 96 3.77 -10.38 6.25
C ASP A 96 4.81 -9.44 5.63
N HIS A 97 5.47 -8.61 6.44
CA HIS A 97 6.50 -7.65 6.03
C HIS A 97 6.05 -6.80 4.81
N PRO A 98 5.07 -5.89 4.98
CA PRO A 98 4.64 -5.01 3.91
C PRO A 98 5.72 -3.98 3.55
N ASP A 99 5.85 -3.64 2.27
CA ASP A 99 6.75 -2.59 1.79
C ASP A 99 6.23 -1.19 2.14
N ALA A 100 4.90 -1.07 2.28
CA ALA A 100 4.23 0.19 2.56
C ALA A 100 2.95 0.01 3.37
N VAL A 101 2.61 1.03 4.16
CA VAL A 101 1.37 1.10 4.96
C VAL A 101 0.56 2.33 4.56
N ILE A 102 -0.73 2.14 4.31
CA ILE A 102 -1.72 3.21 4.32
C ILE A 102 -2.30 3.23 5.73
N LEU A 103 -2.03 4.29 6.49
CA LEU A 103 -2.44 4.43 7.88
C LEU A 103 -3.71 5.29 7.97
N GLU A 104 -4.86 4.67 8.29
CA GLU A 104 -6.18 5.29 8.42
C GLU A 104 -6.74 5.00 9.82
N LEU A 105 -6.39 5.81 10.81
CA LEU A 105 -6.83 5.68 12.20
C LEU A 105 -7.16 7.05 12.80
N GLY A 106 -7.95 7.05 13.87
CA GLY A 106 -8.29 8.23 14.69
C GLY A 106 -9.75 8.68 14.56
N SER A 107 -10.49 8.24 13.55
CA SER A 107 -11.92 8.54 13.43
C SER A 107 -12.72 8.09 14.66
N ASN A 108 -12.47 6.89 15.16
CA ASN A 108 -13.18 6.36 16.33
C ASN A 108 -12.71 6.98 17.65
N ASP A 109 -11.47 7.45 17.72
CA ASP A 109 -10.99 8.26 18.85
C ASP A 109 -11.84 9.54 18.95
N MET A 110 -12.01 10.24 17.85
CA MET A 110 -12.83 11.44 17.77
C MET A 110 -14.30 11.16 18.10
N LEU A 111 -14.90 10.11 17.53
CA LEU A 111 -16.30 9.73 17.80
C LEU A 111 -16.56 9.34 19.26
N ARG A 112 -15.55 8.84 19.97
CA ARG A 112 -15.61 8.47 21.38
C ARG A 112 -15.17 9.59 22.32
N GLY A 113 -14.80 10.77 21.82
CA GLY A 113 -14.32 11.90 22.61
C GLY A 113 -12.99 11.63 23.33
N ILE A 114 -12.16 10.71 22.79
CA ILE A 114 -10.82 10.48 23.33
C ILE A 114 -10.00 11.74 23.15
N ALA A 115 -9.20 12.09 24.15
CA ALA A 115 -8.38 13.29 24.12
C ALA A 115 -7.46 13.30 22.88
N PRO A 116 -7.39 14.40 22.09
CA PRO A 116 -6.52 14.50 20.92
C PRO A 116 -5.06 14.17 21.19
N SER A 117 -4.57 14.45 22.39
CA SER A 117 -3.21 14.12 22.85
C SER A 117 -2.96 12.60 22.89
N GLU A 118 -3.95 11.80 23.31
CA GLU A 118 -3.82 10.34 23.33
C GLU A 118 -3.86 9.77 21.89
N THR A 119 -4.74 10.32 21.03
CA THR A 119 -4.76 9.98 19.61
C THR A 119 -3.41 10.25 18.96
N GLU A 120 -2.84 11.44 19.17
CA GLU A 120 -1.52 11.79 18.64
C GLU A 120 -0.41 10.90 19.18
N LYS A 121 -0.40 10.61 20.49
CA LYS A 121 0.58 9.74 21.13
C LYS A 121 0.59 8.34 20.52
N ASN A 122 -0.59 7.74 20.30
CA ASN A 122 -0.71 6.41 19.70
C ASN A 122 -0.27 6.41 18.24
N LEU A 123 -0.64 7.44 17.46
CA LEU A 123 -0.21 7.58 16.06
C LEU A 123 1.32 7.75 15.97
N ARG A 124 1.94 8.51 16.89
CA ARG A 124 3.41 8.63 16.98
C ARG A 124 4.06 7.28 17.23
N ALA A 125 3.56 6.51 18.18
CA ALA A 125 4.10 5.19 18.49
C ALA A 125 4.01 4.23 17.27
N ILE A 126 2.89 4.27 16.52
CA ILE A 126 2.74 3.52 15.25
C ILE A 126 3.79 4.00 14.23
N LEU A 127 3.93 5.31 14.04
CA LEU A 127 4.87 5.87 13.06
C LEU A 127 6.33 5.62 13.44
N ASP A 128 6.67 5.66 14.72
CA ASP A 128 8.01 5.33 15.22
C ASP A 128 8.39 3.89 14.88
N LYS A 129 7.46 2.95 15.12
CA LYS A 129 7.69 1.55 14.76
C LYS A 129 7.81 1.35 13.25
N LEU A 130 6.90 1.90 12.45
CA LEU A 130 6.97 1.79 10.98
C LEU A 130 8.27 2.38 10.44
N LYS A 131 8.75 3.49 11.03
CA LYS A 131 10.04 4.10 10.69
C LYS A 131 11.21 3.20 11.07
N ALA A 132 11.19 2.58 12.25
CA ALA A 132 12.23 1.65 12.69
C ALA A 132 12.31 0.41 11.79
N ASP A 133 11.15 -0.06 11.32
CA ASP A 133 11.04 -1.20 10.40
C ASP A 133 11.25 -0.82 8.92
N HIS A 134 11.61 0.46 8.63
CA HIS A 134 11.84 1.00 7.28
C HIS A 134 10.63 0.87 6.33
N VAL A 135 9.42 0.81 6.86
CA VAL A 135 8.18 0.71 6.10
C VAL A 135 7.75 2.10 5.62
N LYS A 136 7.48 2.26 4.33
CA LYS A 136 6.97 3.51 3.76
C LYS A 136 5.53 3.76 4.22
N VAL A 137 5.18 5.02 4.52
CA VAL A 137 3.86 5.36 5.07
C VAL A 137 3.14 6.41 4.23
N LEU A 138 1.88 6.12 3.89
CA LEU A 138 0.87 7.10 3.51
C LEU A 138 -0.04 7.35 4.71
N LEU A 139 0.14 8.48 5.37
CA LEU A 139 -0.71 8.93 6.46
C LEU A 139 -1.95 9.61 5.90
N THR A 140 -3.13 9.10 6.24
CA THR A 140 -4.40 9.73 5.87
C THR A 140 -4.94 10.56 7.04
N GLY A 141 -5.24 11.82 6.78
CA GLY A 141 -5.81 12.71 7.77
C GLY A 141 -7.31 12.47 7.97
N MET A 142 -7.79 12.92 9.13
CA MET A 142 -9.19 12.97 9.53
C MET A 142 -9.52 14.33 10.10
N HIS A 143 -10.75 14.82 9.91
CA HIS A 143 -11.24 16.03 10.53
C HIS A 143 -12.25 15.72 11.62
N ALA A 144 -12.20 16.48 12.73
CA ALA A 144 -13.17 16.36 13.79
C ALA A 144 -14.54 16.92 13.38
N GLN A 145 -15.60 16.29 13.90
CA GLN A 145 -16.95 16.83 13.79
C GLN A 145 -17.05 18.19 14.50
N ARG A 146 -17.67 19.18 13.83
CA ARG A 146 -17.67 20.58 14.30
C ARG A 146 -18.47 20.81 15.57
N ASN A 147 -19.35 19.88 15.96
CA ASN A 147 -20.14 19.90 17.19
C ASN A 147 -19.38 19.42 18.44
N LEU A 148 -18.13 18.99 18.31
CA LEU A 148 -17.30 18.53 19.46
C LEU A 148 -16.66 19.68 20.25
N GLY A 149 -16.94 20.94 19.90
CA GLY A 149 -16.38 22.14 20.53
C GLY A 149 -15.09 22.62 19.86
N ALA A 150 -14.93 23.94 19.80
CA ALA A 150 -13.84 24.57 19.04
C ALA A 150 -12.44 24.14 19.46
N GLU A 151 -12.21 23.96 20.74
CA GLU A 151 -10.89 23.58 21.25
C GLU A 151 -10.53 22.13 20.87
N TYR A 152 -11.48 21.18 21.02
CA TYR A 152 -11.28 19.80 20.59
C TYR A 152 -10.99 19.73 19.08
N VAL A 153 -11.82 20.40 18.29
CA VAL A 153 -11.67 20.43 16.81
C VAL A 153 -10.30 20.97 16.42
N LYS A 154 -9.88 22.09 17.02
CA LYS A 154 -8.56 22.70 16.75
C LYS A 154 -7.42 21.74 17.08
N GLN A 155 -7.48 21.08 18.23
CA GLN A 155 -6.45 20.16 18.67
C GLN A 155 -6.41 18.91 17.78
N PHE A 156 -7.56 18.32 17.49
CA PHE A 156 -7.66 17.10 16.67
C PHE A 156 -7.24 17.33 15.21
N ASP A 157 -7.75 18.39 14.57
CA ASP A 157 -7.43 18.69 13.17
C ASP A 157 -5.93 19.02 12.97
N ALA A 158 -5.22 19.45 14.04
CA ALA A 158 -3.80 19.74 14.01
C ALA A 158 -2.89 18.49 14.11
N ILE A 159 -3.41 17.32 14.49
CA ILE A 159 -2.62 16.10 14.70
C ILE A 159 -1.89 15.70 13.41
N TYR A 160 -2.66 15.43 12.36
CA TYR A 160 -2.11 14.83 11.14
C TYR A 160 -1.11 15.74 10.39
N PRO A 161 -1.36 17.05 10.21
CA PRO A 161 -0.37 17.94 9.61
C PRO A 161 0.93 18.02 10.45
N ARG A 162 0.84 17.94 11.79
CA ARG A 162 2.01 17.93 12.69
C ARG A 162 2.80 16.64 12.51
N LEU A 163 2.13 15.49 12.53
CA LEU A 163 2.77 14.20 12.28
C LEU A 163 3.43 14.17 10.90
N ALA A 164 2.76 14.70 9.86
CA ALA A 164 3.33 14.76 8.52
C ALA A 164 4.57 15.66 8.40
N LYS A 165 4.72 16.64 9.30
CA LYS A 165 5.92 17.48 9.40
C LYS A 165 7.07 16.76 10.14
N ASP A 166 6.73 15.95 11.16
CA ASP A 166 7.70 15.32 12.06
C ASP A 166 8.24 13.98 11.51
N TYR A 167 7.50 13.33 10.57
CA TYR A 167 7.84 12.01 10.04
C TYR A 167 8.00 12.02 8.52
N PRO A 168 8.85 11.14 7.96
CA PRO A 168 9.05 11.00 6.51
C PRO A 168 7.86 10.23 5.88
N VAL A 169 6.66 10.81 5.89
CA VAL A 169 5.44 10.21 5.38
C VAL A 169 4.91 10.97 4.17
N ILE A 170 4.20 10.27 3.29
CA ILE A 170 3.32 10.91 2.33
C ILE A 170 2.03 11.24 3.06
N PHE A 171 1.55 12.47 2.95
CA PHE A 171 0.36 12.93 3.66
C PHE A 171 -0.81 13.17 2.71
N TYR A 172 -1.94 12.49 2.95
CA TYR A 172 -3.23 12.74 2.32
C TYR A 172 -4.14 13.44 3.34
N PRO A 173 -4.47 14.72 3.16
CA PRO A 173 -5.02 15.56 4.24
C PRO A 173 -6.35 15.11 4.82
N PHE A 174 -7.24 14.48 4.01
CA PHE A 174 -8.56 14.06 4.47
C PHE A 174 -9.04 12.84 3.70
N ILE A 175 -9.16 11.68 4.36
CA ILE A 175 -9.56 10.42 3.72
C ILE A 175 -10.95 10.51 3.06
N LEU A 176 -11.87 11.29 3.62
CA LEU A 176 -13.24 11.46 3.12
C LEU A 176 -13.41 12.69 2.21
N ASP A 177 -12.30 13.24 1.67
CA ASP A 177 -12.37 14.41 0.77
C ASP A 177 -13.26 14.12 -0.45
N GLY A 178 -14.26 15.00 -0.67
CA GLY A 178 -15.26 14.89 -1.73
C GLY A 178 -16.38 13.88 -1.46
N VAL A 179 -16.37 13.21 -0.29
CA VAL A 179 -17.38 12.20 0.11
C VAL A 179 -18.13 12.62 1.37
N ALA A 180 -17.43 13.18 2.35
CA ALA A 180 -18.03 13.61 3.61
C ALA A 180 -19.26 14.50 3.37
N LEU A 181 -20.33 14.27 4.13
CA LEU A 181 -21.60 15.02 4.08
C LEU A 181 -22.35 14.96 2.73
N ASN A 182 -21.94 14.13 1.79
CA ASN A 182 -22.67 13.93 0.54
C ASN A 182 -23.58 12.68 0.63
N PRO A 183 -24.89 12.81 0.76
CA PRO A 183 -25.79 11.67 0.94
C PRO A 183 -25.81 10.70 -0.25
N LYS A 184 -25.40 11.16 -1.45
CA LYS A 184 -25.31 10.30 -2.65
C LYS A 184 -24.07 9.40 -2.62
N LEU A 185 -23.06 9.71 -1.79
CA LEU A 185 -21.79 9.01 -1.68
C LEU A 185 -21.62 8.27 -0.35
N ASN A 186 -22.57 8.45 0.56
CA ASN A 186 -22.59 7.77 1.87
C ASN A 186 -23.73 6.77 1.96
N GLN A 187 -23.61 5.83 2.89
CA GLN A 187 -24.65 4.90 3.32
C GLN A 187 -25.72 5.66 4.09
N ALA A 188 -26.80 4.99 4.45
CA ALA A 188 -27.93 5.59 5.17
C ALA A 188 -27.54 6.18 6.54
N ASP A 189 -26.43 5.75 7.14
CA ASP A 189 -25.89 6.27 8.39
C ASP A 189 -25.24 7.66 8.26
N GLY A 190 -25.01 8.14 7.03
CA GLY A 190 -24.40 9.43 6.72
C GLY A 190 -22.90 9.54 7.03
N MET A 191 -22.27 8.45 7.51
CA MET A 191 -20.86 8.42 7.93
C MET A 191 -19.99 7.56 7.02
N HIS A 192 -20.47 6.37 6.67
CA HIS A 192 -19.71 5.42 5.89
C HIS A 192 -19.94 5.63 4.39
N PRO A 193 -18.89 5.66 3.56
CA PRO A 193 -19.04 5.72 2.12
C PRO A 193 -19.83 4.51 1.57
N ASN A 194 -20.67 4.75 0.58
CA ASN A 194 -21.22 3.69 -0.25
C ASN A 194 -20.22 3.31 -1.37
N PRO A 195 -20.49 2.31 -2.23
CA PRO A 195 -19.55 1.89 -3.28
C PRO A 195 -19.11 3.03 -4.21
N ALA A 196 -19.99 4.02 -4.48
CA ALA A 196 -19.66 5.19 -5.29
C ALA A 196 -18.73 6.15 -4.53
N GLY A 197 -18.97 6.34 -3.22
CA GLY A 197 -18.10 7.13 -2.35
C GLY A 197 -16.70 6.53 -2.24
N VAL A 198 -16.58 5.20 -2.09
CA VAL A 198 -15.28 4.50 -2.11
C VAL A 198 -14.55 4.75 -3.42
N LYS A 199 -15.25 4.73 -4.55
CA LYS A 199 -14.67 5.05 -5.87
C LYS A 199 -14.06 6.44 -5.94
N VAL A 200 -14.73 7.43 -5.32
CA VAL A 200 -14.22 8.81 -5.22
C VAL A 200 -12.97 8.84 -4.33
N ILE A 201 -12.99 8.19 -3.16
CA ILE A 201 -11.82 8.09 -2.27
C ILE A 201 -10.63 7.51 -3.02
N VAL A 202 -10.82 6.36 -3.69
CA VAL A 202 -9.76 5.70 -4.45
C VAL A 202 -9.20 6.60 -5.55
N ALA A 203 -10.05 7.28 -6.31
CA ALA A 203 -9.60 8.17 -7.37
C ALA A 203 -8.73 9.32 -6.82
N ARG A 204 -9.08 9.87 -5.65
CA ARG A 204 -8.37 10.99 -5.03
C ARG A 204 -7.08 10.57 -4.33
N ILE A 205 -7.05 9.41 -3.66
CA ILE A 205 -5.86 8.93 -2.95
C ILE A 205 -4.83 8.29 -3.90
N LEU A 206 -5.24 7.77 -5.06
CA LEU A 206 -4.39 7.04 -5.99
C LEU A 206 -3.09 7.78 -6.37
N PRO A 207 -3.06 9.11 -6.62
CA PRO A 207 -1.81 9.83 -6.88
C PRO A 207 -0.80 9.74 -5.72
N TYR A 208 -1.28 9.72 -4.48
CA TYR A 208 -0.46 9.59 -3.27
C TYR A 208 0.06 8.16 -3.11
N VAL A 209 -0.78 7.16 -3.36
CA VAL A 209 -0.36 5.75 -3.36
C VAL A 209 0.68 5.49 -4.46
N LYS A 210 0.53 6.10 -5.64
CA LYS A 210 1.55 6.02 -6.70
C LYS A 210 2.91 6.57 -6.26
N LYS A 211 2.94 7.66 -5.48
CA LYS A 211 4.18 8.19 -4.90
C LYS A 211 4.76 7.22 -3.86
N LEU A 212 3.89 6.62 -3.03
CA LEU A 212 4.29 5.67 -1.98
C LEU A 212 5.05 4.47 -2.55
N VAL A 213 4.59 3.92 -3.67
CA VAL A 213 5.17 2.70 -4.27
C VAL A 213 6.33 2.96 -5.22
N ARG A 214 6.53 4.22 -5.69
CA ARG A 214 7.61 4.58 -6.61
C ARG A 214 8.82 5.21 -5.94
N GLY A 215 8.66 5.81 -4.76
CA GLY A 215 9.71 6.38 -3.91
C GLY A 215 10.25 5.32 -2.96
#